data_66c003d334a74b1a96a7d9ca5971e3d4
#
_entry.id   66c003d334a74b1a96a7d9ca5971e3d4
#
_cell.length_a   1.000
_cell.length_b   1.000
_cell.length_c   1.000
_cell.angle_alpha   90.00
_cell.angle_beta   90.00
_cell.angle_gamma   90.00
#
_symmetry.space_group_name_H-M   'P 1'
#
loop_
_entity.id
_entity.type
_entity.pdbx_description
1 polymer ?
#
loop_
_entity_poly.entity_id
_entity_poly.type
_entity_poly.pdbx_seq_one_letter_code
_entity_poly.pdbx_strand_id
1 'polypeptide(L)'
;TFGQSYLTHMKCLEDVGMLRTDPIMVDGKEIVPIQVLKELLPDPASLGPRTVGKTNIGCIFTGVKDGKEKSIYIYNVCDHQECYKEVESQAISYTTGVPAMIGAMMVVKGLWKKPGVFNLEEMDPDPYMEALNKFGLPWQVVENPVPVDCYKTEDESVHMD
;
A
#
# COMPACT_ATOMS: atom_id res chain seq x y z
N THR A 1 -5.19 -6.57 1.82
CA THR A 1 -5.35 -8.01 1.50
C THR A 1 -4.74 -8.29 0.16
N PHE A 2 -4.08 -9.43 0.03
CA PHE A 2 -3.55 -9.92 -1.23
C PHE A 2 -4.55 -10.90 -1.85
N GLY A 3 -4.70 -10.86 -3.17
CA GLY A 3 -5.53 -11.82 -3.90
C GLY A 3 -4.95 -13.24 -3.84
N GLN A 4 -5.80 -14.25 -4.05
CA GLN A 4 -5.38 -15.66 -4.00
C GLN A 4 -4.27 -15.97 -5.02
N SER A 5 -4.34 -15.41 -6.21
CA SER A 5 -3.30 -15.58 -7.24
C SER A 5 -1.93 -15.13 -6.75
N TYR A 6 -1.83 -13.95 -6.11
CA TYR A 6 -0.57 -13.49 -5.53
C TYR A 6 -0.01 -14.46 -4.48
N LEU A 7 -0.88 -14.94 -3.55
CA LEU A 7 -0.47 -15.88 -2.52
C LEU A 7 0.04 -17.20 -3.11
N THR A 8 -0.61 -17.69 -4.18
CA THR A 8 -0.18 -18.90 -4.89
C THR A 8 1.21 -18.74 -5.50
N HIS A 9 1.48 -17.62 -6.18
CA HIS A 9 2.80 -17.35 -6.75
C HIS A 9 3.87 -17.19 -5.68
N MET A 10 3.58 -16.46 -4.60
CA MET A 10 4.53 -16.31 -3.49
C MET A 10 4.84 -17.64 -2.82
N LYS A 11 3.83 -18.50 -2.61
CA LYS A 11 4.02 -19.84 -2.06
C LYS A 11 4.88 -20.71 -2.97
N CYS A 12 4.67 -20.66 -4.26
CA CYS A 12 5.50 -21.38 -5.24
C CYS A 12 6.97 -20.94 -5.14
N LEU A 13 7.25 -19.63 -5.12
CA LEU A 13 8.61 -19.10 -4.98
C LEU A 13 9.27 -19.50 -3.65
N GLU A 14 8.50 -19.55 -2.57
CA GLU A 14 8.96 -20.04 -1.27
C GLU A 14 9.31 -21.54 -1.34
N ASP A 15 8.41 -22.36 -1.86
CA ASP A 15 8.55 -23.82 -1.91
C ASP A 15 9.74 -24.26 -2.78
N VAL A 16 10.06 -23.55 -3.86
CA VAL A 16 11.25 -23.82 -4.68
C VAL A 16 12.52 -23.13 -4.15
N GLY A 17 12.44 -22.42 -3.03
CA GLY A 17 13.57 -21.80 -2.35
C GLY A 17 14.09 -20.51 -2.99
N MET A 18 13.35 -19.89 -3.92
CA MET A 18 13.77 -18.64 -4.56
C MET A 18 13.73 -17.42 -3.63
N LEU A 19 13.02 -17.49 -2.51
CA LEU A 19 12.97 -16.42 -1.49
C LEU A 19 14.08 -16.54 -0.44
N ARG A 20 14.98 -17.53 -0.54
CA ARG A 20 16.09 -17.71 0.41
C ARG A 20 17.09 -16.57 0.33
N THR A 21 17.55 -16.14 1.50
CA THR A 21 18.55 -15.07 1.68
C THR A 21 19.94 -15.61 2.02
N ASP A 22 20.05 -16.89 2.36
CA ASP A 22 21.31 -17.59 2.59
C ASP A 22 21.94 -18.01 1.26
N PRO A 23 23.28 -17.93 1.16
CA PRO A 23 23.99 -18.32 -0.06
C PRO A 23 23.94 -19.85 -0.26
N ILE A 24 23.89 -20.25 -1.53
CA ILE A 24 24.02 -21.63 -1.98
C ILE A 24 25.16 -21.75 -3.00
N MET A 25 25.77 -22.94 -3.09
CA MET A 25 26.80 -23.20 -4.09
C MET A 25 26.19 -23.80 -5.36
N VAL A 26 26.38 -23.15 -6.50
CA VAL A 26 25.96 -23.62 -7.82
C VAL A 26 27.18 -23.59 -8.75
N ASP A 27 27.61 -24.76 -9.22
CA ASP A 27 28.78 -24.92 -10.09
C ASP A 27 30.04 -24.19 -9.57
N GLY A 28 30.28 -24.29 -8.26
CA GLY A 28 31.45 -23.68 -7.61
C GLY A 28 31.35 -22.16 -7.39
N LYS A 29 30.20 -21.56 -7.66
CA LYS A 29 29.91 -20.13 -7.39
C LYS A 29 28.89 -19.98 -6.28
N GLU A 30 29.13 -19.01 -5.42
CA GLU A 30 28.17 -18.64 -4.37
C GLU A 30 27.06 -17.77 -4.99
N ILE A 31 25.82 -18.17 -4.79
CA ILE A 31 24.61 -17.51 -5.30
C ILE A 31 23.62 -17.36 -4.17
N VAL A 32 22.99 -16.18 -4.06
CA VAL A 32 21.86 -15.91 -3.14
C VAL A 32 20.58 -15.95 -3.96
N PRO A 33 19.67 -16.92 -3.78
CA PRO A 33 18.49 -17.14 -4.63
C PRO A 33 17.61 -15.88 -4.81
N ILE A 34 17.32 -15.15 -3.73
CA ILE A 34 16.49 -13.94 -3.81
C ILE A 34 17.13 -12.84 -4.66
N GLN A 35 18.46 -12.78 -4.75
CA GLN A 35 19.12 -11.81 -5.62
C GLN A 35 18.96 -12.17 -7.10
N VAL A 36 18.96 -13.46 -7.41
CA VAL A 36 18.66 -13.93 -8.76
C VAL A 36 17.22 -13.60 -9.14
N LEU A 37 16.28 -13.88 -8.23
CA LEU A 37 14.87 -13.53 -8.43
C LEU A 37 14.69 -12.04 -8.69
N LYS A 38 15.35 -11.18 -7.92
CA LYS A 38 15.33 -9.72 -8.08
C LYS A 38 15.76 -9.29 -9.48
N GLU A 39 16.84 -9.88 -10.02
CA GLU A 39 17.34 -9.55 -11.36
C GLU A 39 16.43 -10.06 -12.50
N LEU A 40 15.62 -11.10 -12.22
CA LEU A 40 14.66 -11.64 -13.20
C LEU A 40 13.35 -10.86 -13.23
N LEU A 41 12.99 -10.22 -12.12
CA LEU A 41 11.75 -9.42 -12.03
C LEU A 41 11.93 -8.07 -12.75
N PRO A 42 10.87 -7.56 -13.38
CA PRO A 42 10.92 -6.23 -13.97
C PRO A 42 11.14 -5.16 -12.89
N ASP A 43 11.90 -4.13 -13.23
CA ASP A 43 12.04 -2.96 -12.37
C ASP A 43 10.64 -2.35 -12.08
N PRO A 44 10.23 -2.19 -10.82
CA PRO A 44 8.95 -1.59 -10.46
C PRO A 44 8.69 -0.22 -11.12
N ALA A 45 9.74 0.60 -11.32
CA ALA A 45 9.62 1.88 -12.00
C ALA A 45 9.18 1.72 -13.46
N SER A 46 9.61 0.66 -14.14
CA SER A 46 9.23 0.37 -15.53
C SER A 46 7.75 -0.01 -15.68
N LEU A 47 7.08 -0.37 -14.60
CA LEU A 47 5.67 -0.76 -14.60
C LEU A 47 4.72 0.45 -14.57
N GLY A 48 5.18 1.60 -14.09
CA GLY A 48 4.36 2.80 -13.93
C GLY A 48 3.53 3.18 -15.17
N PRO A 49 4.12 3.27 -16.38
CA PRO A 49 3.40 3.67 -17.58
C PRO A 49 2.25 2.72 -17.99
N ARG A 50 2.34 1.46 -17.62
CA ARG A 50 1.39 0.40 -18.05
C ARG A 50 0.50 -0.13 -16.94
N THR A 51 0.76 0.23 -15.68
CA THR A 51 -0.07 -0.22 -14.56
C THR A 51 -1.40 0.51 -14.61
N VAL A 52 -2.50 -0.24 -14.75
CA VAL A 52 -3.87 0.28 -14.74
C VAL A 52 -4.62 -0.23 -13.52
N GLY A 53 -5.67 0.49 -13.14
CA GLY A 53 -6.49 0.18 -11.98
C GLY A 53 -6.29 1.18 -10.85
N LYS A 54 -6.74 0.84 -9.66
CA LYS A 54 -6.78 1.74 -8.50
C LYS A 54 -6.28 1.04 -7.25
N THR A 55 -5.57 1.77 -6.41
CA THR A 55 -5.34 1.37 -5.02
C THR A 55 -6.46 1.90 -4.14
N ASN A 56 -6.90 1.10 -3.19
CA ASN A 56 -7.81 1.50 -2.13
C ASN A 56 -7.12 1.24 -0.79
N ILE A 57 -6.89 2.31 -0.02
CA ILE A 57 -6.25 2.23 1.29
C ILE A 57 -7.20 2.81 2.31
N GLY A 58 -7.48 2.04 3.36
CA GLY A 58 -8.37 2.48 4.41
C GLY A 58 -8.47 1.51 5.57
N CYS A 59 -9.19 1.93 6.60
CA CYS A 59 -9.44 1.16 7.80
C CYS A 59 -10.93 1.09 8.11
N ILE A 60 -11.40 -0.10 8.48
CA ILE A 60 -12.75 -0.30 9.03
C ILE A 60 -12.64 -0.33 10.56
N PHE A 61 -13.34 0.56 11.21
CA PHE A 61 -13.42 0.66 12.66
C PHE A 61 -14.79 0.14 13.11
N THR A 62 -14.80 -0.87 13.96
CA THR A 62 -16.02 -1.42 14.55
C THR A 62 -15.97 -1.28 16.07
N GLY A 63 -17.04 -0.79 16.66
CA GLY A 63 -17.11 -0.57 18.10
C GLY A 63 -18.52 -0.22 18.58
N VAL A 64 -18.63 0.14 19.84
CA VAL A 64 -19.90 0.56 20.46
C VAL A 64 -19.81 2.03 20.80
N LYS A 65 -20.78 2.83 20.33
CA LYS A 65 -20.96 4.24 20.70
C LYS A 65 -22.40 4.46 21.14
N ASP A 66 -22.58 5.03 22.33
CA ASP A 66 -23.91 5.29 22.96
C ASP A 66 -24.77 4.02 23.06
N GLY A 67 -24.14 2.87 23.42
CA GLY A 67 -24.81 1.58 23.57
C GLY A 67 -25.21 0.89 22.24
N LYS A 68 -24.83 1.44 21.11
CA LYS A 68 -25.13 0.88 19.78
C LYS A 68 -23.85 0.49 19.06
N GLU A 69 -23.86 -0.66 18.38
CA GLU A 69 -22.79 -1.04 17.48
C GLU A 69 -22.69 -0.05 16.31
N LYS A 70 -21.48 0.35 16.00
CA LYS A 70 -21.16 1.21 14.86
C LYS A 70 -19.94 0.65 14.12
N SER A 71 -20.01 0.73 12.80
CA SER A 71 -18.87 0.46 11.93
C SER A 71 -18.67 1.65 10.98
N ILE A 72 -17.43 2.07 10.85
CA ILE A 72 -17.06 3.21 9.99
C ILE A 72 -15.87 2.77 9.14
N TYR A 73 -15.95 3.02 7.84
CA TYR A 73 -14.87 2.82 6.90
C TYR A 73 -14.33 4.18 6.45
N ILE A 74 -13.05 4.45 6.74
CA ILE A 74 -12.33 5.63 6.28
C ILE A 74 -11.31 5.15 5.26
N TYR A 75 -11.36 5.70 4.04
CA TYR A 75 -10.52 5.23 2.94
C TYR A 75 -10.22 6.32 1.91
N ASN A 76 -9.18 6.09 1.12
CA ASN A 76 -8.93 6.82 -0.12
C ASN A 76 -8.81 5.85 -1.30
N VAL A 77 -9.03 6.36 -2.50
CA VAL A 77 -8.84 5.66 -3.76
C VAL A 77 -7.89 6.46 -4.63
N CYS A 78 -6.89 5.80 -5.18
CA CYS A 78 -5.86 6.44 -5.99
C CYS A 78 -5.70 5.67 -7.31
N ASP A 79 -5.88 6.35 -8.44
CA ASP A 79 -5.76 5.76 -9.78
C ASP A 79 -4.29 5.75 -10.23
N HIS A 80 -3.82 4.62 -10.74
CA HIS A 80 -2.42 4.46 -11.18
C HIS A 80 -2.04 5.41 -12.31
N GLN A 81 -2.92 5.59 -13.30
CA GLN A 81 -2.60 6.40 -14.47
C GLN A 81 -2.70 7.90 -14.17
N GLU A 82 -3.62 8.32 -13.30
CA GLU A 82 -3.68 9.72 -12.86
C GLU A 82 -2.42 10.09 -12.07
N CYS A 83 -1.98 9.23 -11.16
CA CYS A 83 -0.71 9.43 -10.44
C CYS A 83 0.48 9.46 -11.39
N TYR A 84 0.52 8.57 -12.38
CA TYR A 84 1.60 8.53 -13.35
C TYR A 84 1.69 9.84 -14.16
N LYS A 85 0.56 10.41 -14.57
CA LYS A 85 0.53 11.71 -15.27
C LYS A 85 1.07 12.86 -14.41
N GLU A 86 0.83 12.81 -13.10
CA GLU A 86 1.23 13.87 -12.18
C GLU A 86 2.71 13.79 -11.78
N VAL A 87 3.19 12.59 -11.43
CA VAL A 87 4.51 12.40 -10.77
C VAL A 87 5.37 11.33 -11.43
N GLU A 88 4.99 10.80 -12.59
CA GLU A 88 5.67 9.72 -13.29
C GLU A 88 5.91 8.46 -12.43
N SER A 89 5.01 8.24 -11.47
CA SER A 89 5.03 7.10 -10.56
C SER A 89 3.64 6.53 -10.36
N GLN A 90 3.56 5.23 -10.07
CA GLN A 90 2.29 4.57 -9.84
C GLN A 90 1.66 4.91 -8.48
N ALA A 91 0.36 4.61 -8.32
CA ALA A 91 -0.40 4.94 -7.12
C ALA A 91 0.21 4.40 -5.82
N ILE A 92 0.90 3.26 -5.84
CA ILE A 92 1.57 2.70 -4.65
C ILE A 92 2.66 3.66 -4.14
N SER A 93 3.47 4.23 -5.03
CA SER A 93 4.48 5.23 -4.69
C SER A 93 3.84 6.52 -4.20
N TYR A 94 2.76 6.96 -4.85
CA TYR A 94 2.02 8.16 -4.51
C TYR A 94 1.38 8.07 -3.12
N THR A 95 0.65 6.98 -2.84
CA THR A 95 0.00 6.75 -1.54
C THR A 95 0.98 6.50 -0.39
N THR A 96 2.24 6.25 -0.69
CA THR A 96 3.33 6.16 0.30
C THR A 96 4.02 7.51 0.48
N GLY A 97 4.37 8.18 -0.61
CA GLY A 97 5.16 9.41 -0.59
C GLY A 97 4.38 10.63 -0.09
N VAL A 98 3.14 10.82 -0.52
CA VAL A 98 2.32 11.97 -0.11
C VAL A 98 2.06 11.98 1.40
N PRO A 99 1.63 10.89 2.06
CA PRO A 99 1.48 10.85 3.51
C PRO A 99 2.79 11.16 4.26
N ALA A 100 3.91 10.62 3.81
CA ALA A 100 5.21 10.89 4.42
C ALA A 100 5.61 12.38 4.29
N MET A 101 5.40 12.98 3.13
CA MET A 101 5.64 14.41 2.89
C MET A 101 4.75 15.28 3.79
N ILE A 102 3.46 14.94 3.91
CA ILE A 102 2.54 15.66 4.79
C ILE A 102 2.99 15.56 6.24
N GLY A 103 3.40 14.38 6.72
CA GLY A 103 3.94 14.20 8.05
C GLY A 103 5.17 15.10 8.32
N ALA A 104 6.11 15.13 7.39
CA ALA A 104 7.27 16.02 7.46
C ALA A 104 6.83 17.50 7.49
N MET A 105 5.84 17.88 6.69
CA MET A 105 5.29 19.24 6.68
C MET A 105 4.64 19.61 8.02
N MET A 106 3.94 18.69 8.69
CA MET A 106 3.36 18.93 10.01
C MET A 106 4.45 19.26 11.04
N VAL A 107 5.57 18.55 10.99
CA VAL A 107 6.73 18.79 11.87
C VAL A 107 7.38 20.13 11.55
N VAL A 108 7.68 20.42 10.29
CA VAL A 108 8.34 21.68 9.87
C VAL A 108 7.49 22.90 10.18
N LYS A 109 6.16 22.81 10.03
CA LYS A 109 5.23 23.89 10.39
C LYS A 109 5.00 24.02 11.90
N GLY A 110 5.55 23.10 12.71
CA GLY A 110 5.39 23.11 14.16
C GLY A 110 4.00 22.69 14.64
N LEU A 111 3.18 22.10 13.77
CA LEU A 111 1.86 21.55 14.12
C LEU A 111 2.01 20.27 14.95
N TRP A 112 3.02 19.46 14.62
CA TRP A 112 3.45 18.30 15.38
C TRP A 112 4.79 18.59 16.04
N LYS A 113 4.75 19.19 17.22
CA LYS A 113 5.95 19.61 17.96
C LYS A 113 6.08 18.84 19.27
N LYS A 114 6.76 17.71 19.21
CA LYS A 114 7.03 16.87 20.39
C LYS A 114 8.44 16.29 20.27
N PRO A 115 9.31 16.45 21.31
CA PRO A 115 10.64 15.85 21.29
C PRO A 115 10.55 14.34 21.55
N GLY A 116 11.42 13.58 20.90
CA GLY A 116 11.52 12.12 21.08
C GLY A 116 10.96 11.31 19.93
N VAL A 117 10.80 10.02 20.17
CA VAL A 117 10.16 9.06 19.24
C VAL A 117 8.74 8.80 19.75
N PHE A 118 7.76 8.90 18.87
CA PHE A 118 6.35 8.76 19.20
C PHE A 118 5.57 8.17 18.04
N ASN A 119 4.42 7.60 18.32
CA ASN A 119 3.49 7.11 17.33
C ASN A 119 2.59 8.26 16.83
N LEU A 120 2.11 8.16 15.59
CA LEU A 120 1.28 9.19 14.96
C LEU A 120 -0.06 9.37 15.68
N GLU A 121 -0.56 8.35 16.33
CA GLU A 121 -1.80 8.35 17.14
C GLU A 121 -1.74 9.30 18.35
N GLU A 122 -0.54 9.75 18.72
CA GLU A 122 -0.35 10.75 19.78
C GLU A 122 -0.47 12.20 19.30
N MET A 123 -0.59 12.40 17.98
CA MET A 123 -0.68 13.69 17.33
C MET A 123 -2.09 14.06 16.95
N ASP A 124 -2.35 15.37 16.87
CA ASP A 124 -3.61 15.87 16.32
C ASP A 124 -3.76 15.47 14.85
N PRO A 125 -4.76 14.65 14.48
CA PRO A 125 -4.94 14.18 13.12
C PRO A 125 -5.56 15.24 12.19
N ASP A 126 -6.29 16.22 12.71
CA ASP A 126 -7.12 17.11 11.89
C ASP A 126 -6.33 17.86 10.82
N PRO A 127 -5.21 18.54 11.10
CA PRO A 127 -4.45 19.25 10.08
C PRO A 127 -3.81 18.30 9.06
N TYR A 128 -3.51 17.08 9.46
CA TYR A 128 -2.98 16.05 8.57
C TYR A 128 -4.06 15.54 7.61
N MET A 129 -5.24 15.22 8.11
CA MET A 129 -6.38 14.76 7.32
C MET A 129 -6.85 15.83 6.32
N GLU A 130 -6.86 17.10 6.73
CA GLU A 130 -7.13 18.23 5.82
C GLU A 130 -6.07 18.31 4.70
N ALA A 131 -4.81 18.14 5.05
CA ALA A 131 -3.70 18.16 4.08
C ALA A 131 -3.78 17.01 3.08
N LEU A 132 -4.21 15.81 3.48
CA LEU A 132 -4.44 14.68 2.56
C LEU A 132 -5.43 15.06 1.45
N ASN A 133 -6.54 15.70 1.80
CA ASN A 133 -7.52 16.19 0.82
C ASN A 133 -6.91 17.20 -0.16
N LYS A 134 -6.02 18.05 0.34
CA LYS A 134 -5.40 19.12 -0.45
C LYS A 134 -4.27 18.60 -1.36
N PHE A 135 -3.58 17.58 -0.95
CA PHE A 135 -2.39 17.03 -1.65
C PHE A 135 -2.67 15.73 -2.40
N GLY A 136 -3.88 15.57 -2.95
CA GLY A 136 -4.19 14.53 -3.93
C GLY A 136 -4.61 13.17 -3.38
N LEU A 137 -4.79 13.05 -2.06
CA LEU A 137 -5.32 11.83 -1.42
C LEU A 137 -6.61 12.13 -0.64
N PRO A 138 -7.69 12.57 -1.30
CA PRO A 138 -8.95 12.83 -0.63
C PRO A 138 -9.48 11.54 0.01
N TRP A 139 -9.83 11.64 1.29
CA TRP A 139 -10.41 10.54 2.03
C TRP A 139 -11.93 10.63 2.08
N GLN A 140 -12.55 9.48 2.24
CA GLN A 140 -14.01 9.32 2.31
C GLN A 140 -14.37 8.54 3.56
N VAL A 141 -15.60 8.75 4.05
CA VAL A 141 -16.17 8.03 5.20
C VAL A 141 -17.46 7.37 4.77
N VAL A 142 -17.59 6.08 5.07
CA VAL A 142 -18.83 5.32 4.91
C VAL A 142 -19.21 4.74 6.26
N GLU A 143 -20.43 5.05 6.72
CA GLU A 143 -21.01 4.44 7.91
C GLU A 143 -21.62 3.09 7.55
N ASN A 144 -21.44 2.11 8.43
CA ASN A 144 -21.94 0.75 8.31
C ASN A 144 -21.61 0.11 6.94
N PRO A 145 -20.31 0.05 6.57
CA PRO A 145 -19.91 -0.52 5.30
C PRO A 145 -20.33 -1.98 5.21
N VAL A 146 -20.80 -2.38 4.03
CA VAL A 146 -21.02 -3.80 3.74
C VAL A 146 -19.65 -4.42 3.46
N PRO A 147 -19.21 -5.43 4.24
CA PRO A 147 -17.95 -6.11 3.96
C PRO A 147 -18.01 -6.76 2.58
N VAL A 148 -17.06 -6.42 1.72
CA VAL A 148 -16.86 -7.12 0.45
C VAL A 148 -15.96 -8.33 0.74
N ASP A 149 -16.47 -9.52 0.45
CA ASP A 149 -15.67 -10.73 0.52
C ASP A 149 -14.73 -10.78 -0.69
N CYS A 150 -13.53 -10.25 -0.53
CA CYS A 150 -12.52 -10.20 -1.58
C CYS A 150 -12.00 -11.59 -2.02
N TYR A 151 -12.40 -12.66 -1.33
CA TYR A 151 -12.09 -14.04 -1.75
C TYR A 151 -13.13 -14.63 -2.70
N LYS A 152 -14.28 -13.95 -2.88
CA LYS A 152 -15.36 -14.39 -3.78
C LYS A 152 -15.43 -13.63 -5.10
N THR A 153 -14.59 -12.64 -5.34
CA THR A 153 -14.46 -12.05 -6.67
C THR A 153 -13.83 -13.10 -7.58
N GLU A 154 -14.60 -13.55 -8.56
CA GLU A 154 -14.10 -14.42 -9.63
C GLU A 154 -12.83 -13.80 -10.21
N ASP A 155 -11.85 -14.65 -10.39
CA ASP A 155 -10.53 -14.35 -10.90
C ASP A 155 -10.66 -13.67 -12.28
N GLU A 156 -10.67 -12.34 -12.31
CA GLU A 156 -10.41 -11.65 -13.56
C GLU A 156 -8.92 -11.89 -13.85
N SER A 157 -8.69 -12.94 -14.63
CA SER A 157 -7.39 -13.30 -15.15
C SER A 157 -6.78 -12.07 -15.79
N VAL A 158 -5.77 -11.51 -15.12
CA VAL A 158 -4.89 -10.53 -15.73
C VAL A 158 -4.14 -11.26 -16.84
N HIS A 159 -4.63 -11.15 -18.07
CA HIS A 159 -3.86 -11.51 -19.23
C HIS A 159 -2.67 -10.55 -19.31
N MET A 160 -1.51 -11.04 -18.90
CA MET A 160 -0.25 -10.41 -19.26
C MET A 160 0.11 -10.91 -20.66
N ASP A 161 -0.24 -10.14 -21.66
CA ASP A 161 0.34 -10.22 -23.01
C ASP A 161 1.67 -9.44 -23.04
#